data_6fc3867a7c60a9282cd2eb17790c696a
#
_entry.id   6fc3867a7c60a9282cd2eb17790c696a
#
_cell.length_a   1.000
_cell.length_b   1.000
_cell.length_c   1.000
_cell.angle_alpha   90.00
_cell.angle_beta   90.00
_cell.angle_gamma   90.00
#
_symmetry.space_group_name_H-M   'P 1'
#
loop_
_entity.id
_entity.type
_entity.pdbx_description
1 polymer ?
#
loop_
_entity_poly.entity_id
_entity_poly.type
_entity_poly.pdbx_seq_one_letter_code
_entity_poly.pdbx_strand_id
1 'polypeptide(L)'
;CIRDSNPLDNVSTLDYKQAEDRGYFKVDFLNVSIYEKVKNEKHLIELMTKQPMWQLLEAKDFSDQVFHLNGHSAILQKLKPTSVEQLAAVLAIIRPSKRYLINKSWDEIMKEVWVKPKEGYFFKKSHATSYAVAVVVHMNLICEQLNNEK
;
A
#
# COMPACT_ATOMS: atom_id res chain seq x y z
N CYS A 1 -0.97 2.89 24.47
CA CYS A 1 -1.31 2.87 25.90
C CYS A 1 -0.12 3.25 26.75
N ILE A 2 -0.09 4.50 27.22
CA ILE A 2 1.02 5.03 28.03
C ILE A 2 1.10 4.35 29.41
N ARG A 3 0.01 3.75 29.88
CA ARG A 3 -0.05 3.08 31.21
C ARG A 3 0.62 1.72 31.27
N ASP A 4 0.82 1.08 30.12
CA ASP A 4 1.40 -0.29 30.05
C ASP A 4 2.79 -0.25 29.38
N SER A 5 3.48 0.88 29.43
CA SER A 5 4.83 1.02 28.93
C SER A 5 5.86 0.83 30.06
N ASN A 6 6.99 0.21 29.71
CA ASN A 6 8.14 0.14 30.59
C ASN A 6 8.71 1.55 30.82
N PRO A 7 8.88 2.01 32.10
CA PRO A 7 9.39 3.34 32.39
C PRO A 7 10.80 3.64 31.84
N LEU A 8 11.58 2.61 31.51
CA LEU A 8 12.98 2.74 31.07
C LEU A 8 13.11 2.99 29.57
N ASP A 9 12.23 2.39 28.75
CA ASP A 9 12.33 2.43 27.29
C ASP A 9 11.05 2.86 26.57
N ASN A 10 9.98 3.16 27.31
CA ASN A 10 8.65 3.51 26.79
C ASN A 10 8.03 2.46 25.84
N VAL A 11 8.53 1.24 25.85
CA VAL A 11 7.97 0.13 25.08
C VAL A 11 6.84 -0.52 25.86
N SER A 12 5.81 -0.99 25.17
CA SER A 12 4.69 -1.70 25.79
C SER A 12 5.20 -2.97 26.50
N THR A 13 4.77 -3.18 27.75
CA THR A 13 5.03 -4.39 28.54
C THR A 13 4.21 -5.58 28.09
N LEU A 14 3.15 -5.35 27.28
CA LEU A 14 2.29 -6.37 26.71
C LEU A 14 2.69 -6.65 25.27
N ASP A 15 2.78 -7.93 24.92
CA ASP A 15 2.84 -8.30 23.52
C ASP A 15 1.49 -8.02 22.80
N TYR A 16 1.52 -7.97 21.45
CA TYR A 16 0.32 -7.59 20.69
C TYR A 16 -0.85 -8.56 20.86
N LYS A 17 -0.61 -9.86 21.10
CA LYS A 17 -1.65 -10.87 21.32
C LYS A 17 -2.32 -10.66 22.66
N GLN A 18 -1.54 -10.46 23.71
CA GLN A 18 -2.06 -10.15 25.05
C GLN A 18 -2.85 -8.84 25.06
N ALA A 19 -2.45 -7.86 24.26
CA ALA A 19 -3.19 -6.62 24.10
C ALA A 19 -4.52 -6.84 23.38
N GLU A 20 -4.54 -7.61 22.27
CA GLU A 20 -5.78 -7.98 21.56
C GLU A 20 -6.76 -8.75 22.46
N ASP A 21 -6.27 -9.71 23.26
CA ASP A 21 -7.09 -10.49 24.22
C ASP A 21 -7.72 -9.59 25.30
N ARG A 22 -7.11 -8.45 25.61
CA ARG A 22 -7.64 -7.44 26.54
C ARG A 22 -8.51 -6.39 25.87
N GLY A 23 -8.87 -6.56 24.60
CA GLY A 23 -9.72 -5.65 23.85
C GLY A 23 -9.02 -4.41 23.28
N TYR A 24 -7.68 -4.34 23.30
CA TYR A 24 -6.94 -3.31 22.61
C TYR A 24 -6.86 -3.60 21.11
N PHE A 25 -6.83 -2.56 20.30
CA PHE A 25 -6.60 -2.68 18.87
C PHE A 25 -5.40 -1.81 18.46
N LYS A 26 -4.69 -2.28 17.44
CA LYS A 26 -3.54 -1.56 16.89
C LYS A 26 -3.99 -0.57 15.83
N VAL A 27 -3.57 0.68 15.95
CA VAL A 27 -3.70 1.70 14.92
C VAL A 27 -2.32 1.96 14.32
N ASP A 28 -2.21 1.72 13.02
CA ASP A 28 -0.98 2.03 12.28
C ASP A 28 -1.16 3.35 11.51
N PHE A 29 -0.30 4.30 11.80
CA PHE A 29 -0.23 5.55 11.05
C PHE A 29 0.76 5.40 9.90
N LEU A 30 0.24 5.54 8.68
CA LEU A 30 1.07 5.53 7.48
C LEU A 30 1.75 6.90 7.33
N ASN A 31 2.99 6.99 7.81
CA ASN A 31 3.82 8.18 7.59
C ASN A 31 4.76 7.93 6.43
N VAL A 32 4.53 8.62 5.31
CA VAL A 32 5.35 8.52 4.11
C VAL A 32 5.69 9.91 3.57
N SER A 33 6.92 10.08 3.12
CA SER A 33 7.46 11.37 2.63
C SER A 33 6.71 11.95 1.44
N ILE A 34 5.94 11.16 0.70
CA ILE A 34 5.12 11.65 -0.42
C ILE A 34 4.11 12.72 0.03
N TYR A 35 3.65 12.68 1.28
CA TYR A 35 2.71 13.67 1.81
C TYR A 35 3.33 15.05 2.04
N GLU A 36 4.64 15.18 2.10
CA GLU A 36 5.35 16.47 2.20
C GLU A 36 5.07 17.38 0.99
N LYS A 37 4.74 16.79 -0.16
CA LYS A 37 4.40 17.51 -1.39
C LYS A 37 2.92 17.89 -1.48
N VAL A 38 2.09 17.45 -0.54
CA VAL A 38 0.66 17.78 -0.48
C VAL A 38 0.49 19.15 0.16
N LYS A 39 -0.21 20.07 -0.53
CA LYS A 39 -0.32 21.48 -0.12
C LYS A 39 -1.24 21.67 1.09
N ASN A 40 -2.34 20.95 1.15
CA ASN A 40 -3.35 21.03 2.21
C ASN A 40 -4.33 19.85 2.11
N GLU A 41 -5.28 19.77 3.03
CA GLU A 41 -6.28 18.68 3.09
C GLU A 41 -7.13 18.58 1.83
N LYS A 42 -7.58 19.71 1.27
CA LYS A 42 -8.38 19.73 0.04
C LYS A 42 -7.59 19.11 -1.12
N HIS A 43 -6.33 19.50 -1.28
CA HIS A 43 -5.43 18.93 -2.28
C HIS A 43 -5.24 17.42 -2.07
N LEU A 44 -5.11 16.96 -0.82
CA LEU A 44 -5.01 15.53 -0.52
C LEU A 44 -6.26 14.78 -0.98
N ILE A 45 -7.45 15.29 -0.66
CA ILE A 45 -8.73 14.67 -1.06
C ILE A 45 -8.82 14.61 -2.58
N GLU A 46 -8.45 15.66 -3.30
CA GLU A 46 -8.41 15.68 -4.77
C GLU A 46 -7.48 14.60 -5.31
N LEU A 47 -6.27 14.48 -4.76
CA LEU A 47 -5.30 13.46 -5.19
C LEU A 47 -5.75 12.03 -4.88
N MET A 48 -6.47 11.82 -3.77
CA MET A 48 -7.00 10.50 -3.40
C MET A 48 -8.18 10.07 -4.26
N THR A 49 -9.02 11.01 -4.67
CA THR A 49 -10.27 10.75 -5.41
C THR A 49 -10.11 10.79 -6.92
N LYS A 50 -9.10 11.51 -7.41
CA LYS A 50 -8.77 11.58 -8.83
C LYS A 50 -8.29 10.22 -9.33
N GLN A 51 -8.93 9.71 -10.37
CA GLN A 51 -8.47 8.48 -11.03
C GLN A 51 -7.11 8.72 -11.67
N PRO A 52 -6.10 7.93 -11.31
CA PRO A 52 -4.79 8.04 -11.93
C PRO A 52 -4.80 7.46 -13.34
N MET A 53 -3.84 7.84 -14.15
CA MET A 53 -3.62 7.19 -15.45
C MET A 53 -2.94 5.83 -15.23
N TRP A 54 -3.74 4.79 -15.03
CA TRP A 54 -3.27 3.43 -14.71
C TRP A 54 -2.23 2.89 -15.70
N GLN A 55 -2.35 3.26 -16.98
CA GLN A 55 -1.43 2.82 -18.04
C GLN A 55 0.01 3.26 -17.81
N LEU A 56 0.23 4.35 -17.05
CA LEU A 56 1.58 4.81 -16.71
C LEU A 56 2.35 3.77 -15.87
N LEU A 57 1.66 2.91 -15.14
CA LEU A 57 2.30 1.84 -14.38
C LEU A 57 2.96 0.77 -15.26
N GLU A 58 2.59 0.68 -16.53
CA GLU A 58 3.22 -0.21 -17.51
C GLU A 58 4.59 0.32 -17.97
N ALA A 59 4.82 1.64 -17.86
CA ALA A 59 6.10 2.26 -18.19
C ALA A 59 7.08 2.09 -17.01
N LYS A 60 8.22 1.43 -17.29
CA LYS A 60 9.24 1.15 -16.27
C LYS A 60 9.74 2.43 -15.61
N ASP A 61 10.07 3.45 -16.39
CA ASP A 61 10.63 4.71 -15.89
C ASP A 61 9.67 5.46 -14.97
N PHE A 62 8.35 5.32 -15.18
CA PHE A 62 7.34 5.88 -14.32
C PHE A 62 7.16 5.02 -13.05
N SER A 63 6.98 3.71 -13.22
CA SER A 63 6.72 2.80 -12.10
C SER A 63 7.90 2.73 -11.11
N ASP A 64 9.13 2.91 -11.58
CA ASP A 64 10.32 2.94 -10.72
C ASP A 64 10.40 4.20 -9.85
N GLN A 65 9.70 5.28 -10.20
CA GLN A 65 9.58 6.48 -9.37
C GLN A 65 8.45 6.39 -8.34
N VAL A 66 7.51 5.47 -8.54
CA VAL A 66 6.32 5.38 -7.69
C VAL A 66 6.61 4.60 -6.42
N PHE A 67 6.16 5.14 -5.31
CA PHE A 67 6.27 4.56 -3.99
C PHE A 67 5.85 3.08 -3.96
N HIS A 68 6.65 2.23 -3.35
CA HIS A 68 6.47 0.77 -3.25
C HIS A 68 6.45 -0.04 -4.56
N LEU A 69 6.54 0.60 -5.72
CA LEU A 69 6.49 -0.09 -7.02
C LEU A 69 7.85 -0.18 -7.71
N ASN A 70 8.85 0.53 -7.21
CA ASN A 70 10.21 0.52 -7.73
C ASN A 70 10.75 -0.93 -7.84
N GLY A 71 11.30 -1.27 -9.01
CA GLY A 71 11.85 -2.60 -9.30
C GLY A 71 10.81 -3.69 -9.58
N HIS A 72 9.52 -3.34 -9.66
CA HIS A 72 8.44 -4.29 -9.89
C HIS A 72 7.67 -4.09 -11.20
N SER A 73 8.25 -3.35 -12.14
CA SER A 73 7.65 -3.03 -13.44
C SER A 73 7.17 -4.27 -14.21
N ALA A 74 7.91 -5.38 -14.17
CA ALA A 74 7.52 -6.63 -14.82
C ALA A 74 6.19 -7.20 -14.28
N ILE A 75 5.94 -7.08 -12.97
CA ILE A 75 4.68 -7.51 -12.35
C ILE A 75 3.54 -6.59 -12.78
N LEU A 76 3.79 -5.28 -12.80
CA LEU A 76 2.81 -4.27 -13.22
C LEU A 76 2.41 -4.42 -14.69
N GLN A 77 3.38 -4.64 -15.58
CA GLN A 77 3.13 -4.90 -17.00
C GLN A 77 2.31 -6.16 -17.24
N LYS A 78 2.47 -7.17 -16.38
CA LYS A 78 1.75 -8.43 -16.48
C LYS A 78 0.33 -8.33 -15.93
N LEU A 79 0.17 -7.75 -14.75
CA LEU A 79 -1.11 -7.69 -14.04
C LEU A 79 -1.98 -6.50 -14.46
N LYS A 80 -1.39 -5.39 -14.91
CA LYS A 80 -2.08 -4.18 -15.40
C LYS A 80 -3.25 -3.74 -14.52
N PRO A 81 -2.99 -3.36 -13.27
CA PRO A 81 -4.06 -2.96 -12.35
C PRO A 81 -4.76 -1.70 -12.87
N THR A 82 -6.09 -1.67 -12.77
CA THR A 82 -6.94 -0.55 -13.20
C THR A 82 -7.83 -0.01 -12.08
N SER A 83 -7.60 -0.45 -10.85
CA SER A 83 -8.32 0.01 -9.67
C SER A 83 -7.44 -0.03 -8.43
N VAL A 84 -7.84 0.71 -7.40
CA VAL A 84 -7.18 0.71 -6.09
C VAL A 84 -7.16 -0.70 -5.48
N GLU A 85 -8.25 -1.45 -5.64
CA GLU A 85 -8.33 -2.83 -5.11
C GLU A 85 -7.34 -3.77 -5.81
N GLN A 86 -7.25 -3.67 -7.14
CA GLN A 86 -6.27 -4.44 -7.91
C GLN A 86 -4.85 -4.03 -7.57
N LEU A 87 -4.59 -2.73 -7.40
CA LEU A 87 -3.29 -2.23 -6.97
C LEU A 87 -2.91 -2.74 -5.57
N ALA A 88 -3.85 -2.77 -4.63
CA ALA A 88 -3.63 -3.37 -3.30
C ALA A 88 -3.28 -4.87 -3.41
N ALA A 89 -3.94 -5.60 -4.31
CA ALA A 89 -3.61 -7.00 -4.59
C ALA A 89 -2.20 -7.15 -5.18
N VAL A 90 -1.80 -6.27 -6.11
CA VAL A 90 -0.42 -6.24 -6.65
C VAL A 90 0.60 -6.02 -5.54
N LEU A 91 0.36 -5.09 -4.62
CA LEU A 91 1.25 -4.86 -3.47
C LEU A 91 1.38 -6.09 -2.56
N ALA A 92 0.35 -6.92 -2.46
CA ALA A 92 0.43 -8.20 -1.76
C ALA A 92 1.20 -9.26 -2.57
N ILE A 93 1.02 -9.31 -3.90
CA ILE A 93 1.67 -10.27 -4.81
C ILE A 93 3.18 -10.01 -4.95
N ILE A 94 3.61 -8.76 -4.87
CA ILE A 94 5.03 -8.39 -4.84
C ILE A 94 5.77 -9.14 -3.72
N ARG A 95 5.10 -9.46 -2.62
CA ARG A 95 5.67 -10.18 -1.49
C ARG A 95 5.81 -11.68 -1.76
N PRO A 96 6.87 -12.35 -1.26
CA PRO A 96 7.16 -13.75 -1.56
C PRO A 96 5.99 -14.71 -1.31
N SER A 97 5.24 -14.51 -0.23
CA SER A 97 4.14 -15.40 0.20
C SER A 97 2.97 -15.48 -0.79
N LYS A 98 2.79 -14.48 -1.66
CA LYS A 98 1.68 -14.42 -2.64
C LYS A 98 2.16 -14.34 -4.09
N ARG A 99 3.46 -14.40 -4.34
CA ARG A 99 4.05 -14.27 -5.68
C ARG A 99 3.57 -15.35 -6.67
N TYR A 100 3.16 -16.51 -6.19
CA TYR A 100 2.61 -17.59 -7.02
C TYR A 100 1.33 -17.18 -7.77
N LEU A 101 0.63 -16.12 -7.32
CA LEU A 101 -0.59 -15.63 -7.95
C LEU A 101 -0.35 -14.84 -9.24
N ILE A 102 0.88 -14.46 -9.55
CA ILE A 102 1.22 -13.59 -10.70
C ILE A 102 0.77 -14.14 -12.06
N ASN A 103 0.53 -15.45 -12.16
CA ASN A 103 0.13 -16.11 -13.39
C ASN A 103 -1.37 -16.45 -13.43
N LYS A 104 -2.13 -16.03 -12.43
CA LYS A 104 -3.56 -16.31 -12.31
C LYS A 104 -4.40 -15.17 -12.88
N SER A 105 -5.67 -15.47 -13.20
CA SER A 105 -6.65 -14.46 -13.59
C SER A 105 -7.00 -13.52 -12.42
N TRP A 106 -7.51 -12.33 -12.70
CA TRP A 106 -7.93 -11.40 -11.66
C TRP A 106 -8.99 -11.99 -10.73
N ASP A 107 -9.91 -12.80 -11.25
CA ASP A 107 -10.95 -13.46 -10.44
C ASP A 107 -10.37 -14.45 -9.42
N GLU A 108 -9.34 -15.20 -9.82
CA GLU A 108 -8.62 -16.10 -8.93
C GLU A 108 -7.75 -15.34 -7.92
N ILE A 109 -7.05 -14.30 -8.39
CA ILE A 109 -6.22 -13.43 -7.54
C ILE A 109 -7.07 -12.84 -6.41
N MET A 110 -8.22 -12.23 -6.73
CA MET A 110 -9.06 -11.56 -5.74
C MET A 110 -9.66 -12.52 -4.71
N LYS A 111 -9.86 -13.79 -5.06
CA LYS A 111 -10.31 -14.83 -4.12
C LYS A 111 -9.22 -15.29 -3.17
N GLU A 112 -7.96 -15.37 -3.65
CA GLU A 112 -6.86 -16.01 -2.90
C GLU A 112 -5.90 -15.02 -2.22
N VAL A 113 -5.76 -13.80 -2.74
CA VAL A 113 -4.75 -12.85 -2.28
C VAL A 113 -4.92 -12.47 -0.80
N TRP A 114 -6.18 -12.42 -0.34
CA TRP A 114 -6.53 -12.05 1.03
C TRP A 114 -6.73 -13.23 1.98
N VAL A 115 -6.56 -14.44 1.51
CA VAL A 115 -6.60 -15.63 2.36
C VAL A 115 -5.33 -15.68 3.20
N LYS A 116 -5.51 -15.75 4.53
CA LYS A 116 -4.38 -15.86 5.47
C LYS A 116 -3.65 -17.19 5.22
N PRO A 117 -2.32 -17.19 4.99
CA PRO A 117 -1.56 -18.43 4.87
C PRO A 117 -1.55 -19.17 6.21
N LYS A 118 -1.38 -20.48 6.16
CA LYS A 118 -1.26 -21.32 7.37
C LYS A 118 -0.03 -20.94 8.19
N GLU A 119 1.04 -20.56 7.51
CA GLU A 119 2.31 -20.19 8.11
C GLU A 119 2.88 -18.95 7.40
N GLY A 120 3.71 -18.18 8.11
CA GLY A 120 4.41 -17.03 7.58
C GLY A 120 3.68 -15.69 7.71
N TYR A 121 4.30 -14.67 7.15
CA TYR A 121 3.80 -13.30 7.19
C TYR A 121 2.58 -13.10 6.30
N PHE A 122 1.54 -12.49 6.85
CA PHE A 122 0.32 -12.12 6.14
C PHE A 122 0.19 -10.60 6.00
N PHE A 123 0.15 -10.12 4.77
CA PHE A 123 -0.09 -8.71 4.47
C PHE A 123 -1.60 -8.46 4.44
N LYS A 124 -2.11 -7.83 5.49
CA LYS A 124 -3.55 -7.59 5.70
C LYS A 124 -4.11 -6.68 4.59
N LYS A 125 -5.34 -6.96 4.14
CA LYS A 125 -6.05 -6.16 3.12
C LYS A 125 -6.12 -4.68 3.49
N SER A 126 -6.38 -4.36 4.76
CA SER A 126 -6.44 -2.97 5.25
C SER A 126 -5.12 -2.21 5.03
N HIS A 127 -3.98 -2.82 5.36
CA HIS A 127 -2.66 -2.23 5.11
C HIS A 127 -2.40 -2.08 3.62
N ALA A 128 -2.69 -3.11 2.83
CA ALA A 128 -2.50 -3.08 1.38
C ALA A 128 -3.32 -1.96 0.72
N THR A 129 -4.57 -1.75 1.16
CA THR A 129 -5.43 -0.69 0.66
C THR A 129 -4.90 0.69 1.01
N SER A 130 -4.43 0.90 2.26
CA SER A 130 -3.82 2.16 2.68
C SER A 130 -2.58 2.51 1.85
N TYR A 131 -1.71 1.52 1.59
CA TYR A 131 -0.56 1.71 0.70
C TYR A 131 -0.97 1.96 -0.74
N ALA A 132 -2.00 1.29 -1.26
CA ALA A 132 -2.50 1.51 -2.62
C ALA A 132 -3.03 2.94 -2.80
N VAL A 133 -3.74 3.48 -1.82
CA VAL A 133 -4.18 4.88 -1.82
C VAL A 133 -2.97 5.84 -1.82
N ALA A 134 -1.95 5.58 -1.00
CA ALA A 134 -0.72 6.37 -1.00
C ALA A 134 -0.01 6.33 -2.36
N VAL A 135 0.00 5.17 -3.04
CA VAL A 135 0.52 5.02 -4.41
C VAL A 135 -0.27 5.88 -5.39
N VAL A 136 -1.61 5.88 -5.33
CA VAL A 136 -2.47 6.73 -6.18
C VAL A 136 -2.17 8.21 -5.96
N VAL A 137 -2.05 8.65 -4.72
CA VAL A 137 -1.65 10.03 -4.38
C VAL A 137 -0.31 10.37 -5.03
N HIS A 138 0.68 9.48 -4.92
CA HIS A 138 2.00 9.71 -5.51
C HIS A 138 1.96 9.76 -7.04
N MET A 139 1.21 8.87 -7.69
CA MET A 139 1.02 8.91 -9.16
C MET A 139 0.44 10.25 -9.60
N ASN A 140 -0.61 10.72 -8.93
CA ASN A 140 -1.25 11.98 -9.26
C ASN A 140 -0.32 13.18 -9.00
N LEU A 141 0.49 13.16 -7.94
CA LEU A 141 1.51 14.18 -7.66
C LEU A 141 2.58 14.23 -8.76
N ILE A 142 3.10 13.09 -9.22
CA ILE A 142 4.07 13.03 -10.32
C ILE A 142 3.44 13.62 -11.59
N CYS A 143 2.19 13.26 -11.92
CA CYS A 143 1.49 13.81 -13.07
C CYS A 143 1.30 15.33 -12.97
N GLU A 144 1.02 15.88 -11.80
CA GLU A 144 0.92 17.33 -11.58
C GLU A 144 2.28 18.04 -11.80
N GLN A 145 3.36 17.45 -11.30
CA GLN A 145 4.71 18.00 -11.49
C GLN A 145 5.08 18.06 -12.98
N LEU A 146 4.86 16.97 -13.71
CA LEU A 146 5.13 16.93 -15.16
C LEU A 146 4.29 17.92 -15.98
N ASN A 147 3.07 18.25 -15.51
CA ASN A 147 2.22 19.25 -16.16
C ASN A 147 2.64 20.69 -15.85
N ASN A 148 3.27 20.93 -14.70
CA ASN A 148 3.73 22.25 -14.28
C ASN A 148 5.11 22.63 -14.86
N GLU A 149 5.85 21.67 -15.40
CA GLU A 149 7.14 21.87 -16.06
C GLU A 149 7.02 22.17 -17.57
N LYS A 150 5.79 22.19 -18.09
CA LYS A 150 5.45 22.59 -19.47
C LYS A 150 4.95 24.04 -19.50
#